data_694c960ed7814150081284aaf96d9f49
#
_entry.id   694c960ed7814150081284aaf96d9f49
#
_cell.length_a   1.000
_cell.length_b   1.000
_cell.length_c   1.000
_cell.angle_alpha   90.00
_cell.angle_beta   90.00
_cell.angle_gamma   90.00
#
_symmetry.space_group_name_H-M   'P 1'
#
loop_
_entity.id
_entity.type
_entity.pdbx_description
1 polymer ?
#
loop_
_entity_poly.entity_id
_entity_poly.type
_entity_poly.pdbx_seq_one_letter_code
_entity_poly.pdbx_strand_id
1 'polypeptide(L)'
;GYLRDPSAVRILPGAAEALRLLSREEFLLAVVSNQAGLARGKFTGVEMEAVHRRFVSAFGAEGVVFDAVEYCPHHPEGAVEAYRRACGCRKPGTGLAEVILRRLRVPDSCPRFVVGDKMSDVSMGVRLGAATVLVGTGYGNAEKDSGERAGIAPDVFLPGMREAAEWIVAHGTS
;
A
#
# COMPACT_ATOMS: atom_id res chain seq x y z
N GLY A 1 14.04 -7.45 3.40
CA GLY A 1 13.89 -7.98 4.77
C GLY A 1 12.61 -7.48 5.43
N TYR A 2 12.31 -7.96 6.64
CA TYR A 2 11.16 -7.46 7.42
C TYR A 2 11.57 -6.25 8.25
N LEU A 3 10.77 -5.19 8.21
CA LEU A 3 10.96 -4.01 9.02
C LEU A 3 10.38 -4.27 10.42
N ARG A 4 11.25 -4.42 11.41
CA ARG A 4 10.90 -4.65 12.83
C ARG A 4 11.45 -3.58 13.77
N ASP A 5 12.43 -2.83 13.33
CA ASP A 5 13.06 -1.76 14.09
C ASP A 5 12.47 -0.41 13.67
N PRO A 6 11.77 0.31 14.56
CA PRO A 6 11.23 1.63 14.26
C PRO A 6 12.29 2.63 13.78
N SER A 7 13.54 2.48 14.26
CA SER A 7 14.64 3.37 13.86
C SER A 7 15.05 3.20 12.40
N ALA A 8 14.67 2.09 11.77
CA ALA A 8 14.92 1.82 10.36
C ALA A 8 13.84 2.35 9.40
N VAL A 9 12.76 2.94 9.93
CA VAL A 9 11.75 3.60 9.09
C VAL A 9 12.37 4.80 8.38
N ARG A 10 12.26 4.83 7.05
CA ARG A 10 12.73 5.93 6.20
C ARG A 10 11.65 6.31 5.21
N ILE A 11 11.41 7.60 5.06
CA ILE A 11 10.60 8.14 3.97
C ILE A 11 11.48 8.20 2.74
N LEU A 12 11.04 7.61 1.64
CA LEU A 12 11.75 7.69 0.38
C LEU A 12 11.70 9.12 -0.17
N PRO A 13 12.73 9.56 -0.90
CA PRO A 13 12.75 10.89 -1.53
C PRO A 13 11.50 11.11 -2.39
N GLY A 14 10.88 12.27 -2.26
CA GLY A 14 9.68 12.65 -3.01
C GLY A 14 8.36 12.06 -2.51
N ALA A 15 8.39 11.07 -1.60
CA ALA A 15 7.15 10.41 -1.16
C ALA A 15 6.26 11.32 -0.30
N ALA A 16 6.82 12.11 0.60
CA ALA A 16 6.04 13.03 1.42
C ALA A 16 5.45 14.18 0.58
N GLU A 17 6.23 14.74 -0.34
CA GLU A 17 5.77 15.77 -1.28
C GLU A 17 4.61 15.27 -2.14
N ALA A 18 4.75 14.06 -2.68
CA ALA A 18 3.71 13.41 -3.48
C ALA A 18 2.40 13.25 -2.70
N LEU A 19 2.47 12.75 -1.46
CA LEU A 19 1.28 12.56 -0.62
C LEU A 19 0.67 13.89 -0.19
N ARG A 20 1.47 14.94 0.06
CA ARG A 20 0.94 16.29 0.31
C ARG A 20 0.24 16.86 -0.92
N LEU A 21 0.75 16.62 -2.13
CA LEU A 21 0.07 17.02 -3.35
C LEU A 21 -1.31 16.37 -3.43
N LEU A 22 -1.39 15.03 -3.29
CA LEU A 22 -2.66 14.31 -3.30
C LEU A 22 -3.64 14.80 -2.23
N SER A 23 -3.15 15.07 -1.01
CA SER A 23 -3.98 15.60 0.08
C SER A 23 -4.54 17.00 -0.22
N ARG A 24 -3.76 17.87 -0.89
CA ARG A 24 -4.23 19.21 -1.33
C ARG A 24 -5.29 19.13 -2.40
N GLU A 25 -5.21 18.12 -3.26
CA GLU A 25 -6.20 17.82 -4.31
C GLU A 25 -7.37 16.95 -3.76
N GLU A 26 -7.56 16.97 -2.44
CA GLU A 26 -8.67 16.34 -1.72
C GLU A 26 -8.77 14.81 -1.84
N PHE A 27 -7.70 14.12 -2.23
CA PHE A 27 -7.65 12.67 -2.20
C PHE A 27 -7.54 12.15 -0.76
N LEU A 28 -8.34 11.12 -0.42
CA LEU A 28 -8.17 10.34 0.79
C LEU A 28 -6.94 9.43 0.66
N LEU A 29 -6.10 9.43 1.69
CA LEU A 29 -4.86 8.68 1.71
C LEU A 29 -4.98 7.43 2.59
N ALA A 30 -4.89 6.26 1.99
CA ALA A 30 -4.94 5.00 2.72
C ALA A 30 -3.74 4.09 2.43
N VAL A 31 -3.30 3.37 3.46
CA VAL A 31 -2.22 2.39 3.36
C VAL A 31 -2.75 0.99 3.62
N VAL A 32 -2.49 0.06 2.70
CA VAL A 32 -2.77 -1.38 2.85
C VAL A 32 -1.47 -2.16 2.70
N SER A 33 -1.04 -2.88 3.73
CA SER A 33 0.24 -3.58 3.72
C SER A 33 0.13 -5.04 4.16
N ASN A 34 0.83 -5.93 3.45
CA ASN A 34 1.02 -7.33 3.82
C ASN A 34 2.18 -7.47 4.82
N GLN A 35 1.86 -7.77 6.09
CA GLN A 35 2.83 -7.92 7.17
C GLN A 35 3.01 -9.40 7.59
N ALA A 36 3.31 -10.26 6.62
CA ALA A 36 3.49 -11.70 6.83
C ALA A 36 4.61 -12.06 7.83
N GLY A 37 5.46 -11.11 8.20
CA GLY A 37 6.48 -11.31 9.23
C GLY A 37 5.90 -11.72 10.58
N LEU A 38 4.69 -11.25 10.93
CA LEU A 38 3.95 -11.70 12.12
C LEU A 38 3.63 -13.19 12.04
N ALA A 39 2.99 -13.64 10.96
CA ALA A 39 2.68 -15.04 10.76
C ALA A 39 3.94 -15.92 10.74
N ARG A 40 5.04 -15.41 10.22
CA ARG A 40 6.33 -16.12 10.13
C ARG A 40 7.18 -16.02 11.40
N GLY A 41 6.70 -15.34 12.47
CA GLY A 41 7.43 -15.16 13.72
C GLY A 41 8.72 -14.33 13.59
N LYS A 42 8.81 -13.45 12.59
CA LYS A 42 10.00 -12.60 12.34
C LYS A 42 10.00 -11.34 13.20
N PHE A 43 8.83 -10.94 13.68
CA PHE A 43 8.60 -9.87 14.65
C PHE A 43 7.26 -10.08 15.35
N THR A 44 7.08 -9.41 16.48
CA THR A 44 5.90 -9.47 17.33
C THR A 44 4.88 -8.38 16.96
N GLY A 45 3.66 -8.47 17.50
CA GLY A 45 2.65 -7.42 17.36
C GLY A 45 3.10 -6.10 18.00
N VAL A 46 3.86 -6.16 19.11
CA VAL A 46 4.41 -4.98 19.79
C VAL A 46 5.44 -4.26 18.90
N GLU A 47 6.34 -5.01 18.26
CA GLU A 47 7.32 -4.45 17.32
C GLU A 47 6.62 -3.84 16.09
N MET A 48 5.59 -4.52 15.54
CA MET A 48 4.81 -3.97 14.44
C MET A 48 4.12 -2.67 14.81
N GLU A 49 3.52 -2.60 16.00
CA GLU A 49 2.88 -1.39 16.49
C GLU A 49 3.88 -0.24 16.70
N ALA A 50 5.08 -0.54 17.17
CA ALA A 50 6.13 0.46 17.30
C ALA A 50 6.59 1.01 15.93
N VAL A 51 6.73 0.13 14.92
CA VAL A 51 7.01 0.53 13.54
C VAL A 51 5.87 1.35 12.96
N HIS A 52 4.61 0.95 13.18
CA HIS A 52 3.43 1.70 12.75
C HIS A 52 3.42 3.13 13.32
N ARG A 53 3.58 3.28 14.65
CA ARG A 53 3.63 4.60 15.28
C ARG A 53 4.76 5.46 14.70
N ARG A 54 5.93 4.87 14.47
CA ARG A 54 7.06 5.59 13.87
C ARG A 54 6.76 6.00 12.43
N PHE A 55 6.14 5.13 11.64
CA PHE A 55 5.72 5.42 10.27
C PHE A 55 4.75 6.60 10.23
N VAL A 56 3.66 6.55 10.99
CA VAL A 56 2.65 7.62 11.04
C VAL A 56 3.27 8.93 11.55
N SER A 57 4.08 8.88 12.61
CA SER A 57 4.76 10.07 13.16
C SER A 57 5.76 10.66 12.16
N ALA A 58 6.51 9.85 11.43
CA ALA A 58 7.47 10.35 10.44
C ALA A 58 6.78 11.11 9.31
N PHE A 59 5.70 10.55 8.76
CA PHE A 59 4.91 11.24 7.73
C PHE A 59 4.15 12.44 8.29
N GLY A 60 3.66 12.38 9.53
CA GLY A 60 3.04 13.51 10.22
C GLY A 60 3.99 14.70 10.38
N ALA A 61 5.27 14.45 10.69
CA ALA A 61 6.30 15.50 10.75
C ALA A 61 6.55 16.17 9.38
N GLU A 62 6.25 15.46 8.28
CA GLU A 62 6.28 16.00 6.91
C GLU A 62 4.93 16.60 6.46
N GLY A 63 3.96 16.72 7.36
CA GLY A 63 2.65 17.29 7.04
C GLY A 63 1.72 16.35 6.28
N VAL A 64 1.95 15.03 6.34
CA VAL A 64 1.09 14.00 5.72
C VAL A 64 0.27 13.29 6.79
N VAL A 65 -1.04 13.25 6.59
CA VAL A 65 -1.98 12.50 7.45
C VAL A 65 -2.65 11.41 6.60
N PHE A 66 -2.62 10.17 7.11
CA PHE A 66 -3.33 9.07 6.47
C PHE A 66 -4.73 8.93 7.06
N ASP A 67 -5.76 8.81 6.21
CA ASP A 67 -7.15 8.57 6.61
C ASP A 67 -7.33 7.13 7.12
N ALA A 68 -6.50 6.21 6.65
CA ALA A 68 -6.48 4.83 7.10
C ALA A 68 -5.13 4.15 6.89
N VAL A 69 -4.73 3.29 7.85
CA VAL A 69 -3.55 2.42 7.72
C VAL A 69 -3.94 1.03 8.21
N GLU A 70 -3.93 0.04 7.32
CA GLU A 70 -4.35 -1.33 7.64
C GLU A 70 -3.30 -2.36 7.23
N TYR A 71 -3.16 -3.39 8.05
CA TYR A 71 -2.17 -4.44 7.86
C TYR A 71 -2.81 -5.82 7.81
N CYS A 72 -2.34 -6.67 6.89
CA CYS A 72 -2.64 -8.10 6.92
C CYS A 72 -1.51 -8.86 7.59
N PRO A 73 -1.72 -9.46 8.77
CA PRO A 73 -0.70 -10.23 9.47
C PRO A 73 -0.60 -11.67 8.97
N HIS A 74 -1.56 -12.15 8.17
CA HIS A 74 -1.75 -13.57 7.87
C HIS A 74 -0.82 -14.08 6.77
N HIS A 75 -0.47 -15.37 6.88
CA HIS A 75 0.16 -16.15 5.81
C HIS A 75 -0.23 -17.63 5.95
N PRO A 76 -0.61 -18.34 4.87
CA PRO A 76 -1.05 -19.75 4.96
C PRO A 76 0.04 -20.68 5.52
N GLU A 77 1.30 -20.39 5.25
CA GLU A 77 2.47 -21.14 5.74
C GLU A 77 3.13 -20.43 6.95
N GLY A 78 2.35 -19.72 7.76
CA GLY A 78 2.86 -19.05 8.95
C GLY A 78 3.30 -20.05 10.03
N ALA A 79 4.40 -19.73 10.75
CA ALA A 79 4.84 -20.50 11.92
C ALA A 79 3.99 -20.21 13.16
N VAL A 80 3.44 -18.98 13.26
CA VAL A 80 2.59 -18.54 14.38
C VAL A 80 1.14 -18.94 14.09
N GLU A 81 0.60 -19.86 14.89
CA GLU A 81 -0.72 -20.46 14.66
C GLU A 81 -1.85 -19.43 14.57
N ALA A 82 -1.86 -18.41 15.42
CA ALA A 82 -2.87 -17.35 15.45
C ALA A 82 -2.98 -16.59 14.10
N TYR A 83 -1.91 -16.55 13.32
CA TYR A 83 -1.84 -15.85 12.02
C TYR A 83 -1.70 -16.77 10.82
N ARG A 84 -1.60 -18.10 11.05
CA ARG A 84 -1.46 -19.11 10.00
C ARG A 84 -2.80 -19.43 9.36
N ARG A 85 -3.18 -18.67 8.35
CA ARG A 85 -4.39 -18.92 7.57
C ARG A 85 -4.35 -18.20 6.22
N ALA A 86 -5.08 -18.74 5.24
CA ALA A 86 -5.51 -17.99 4.07
C ALA A 86 -6.58 -16.96 4.49
N CYS A 87 -6.59 -15.81 3.87
CA CYS A 87 -7.55 -14.74 4.17
C CYS A 87 -7.82 -13.85 2.95
N GLY A 88 -8.97 -13.19 2.92
CA GLY A 88 -9.30 -12.19 1.89
C GLY A 88 -8.63 -10.83 2.11
N CYS A 89 -7.96 -10.60 3.26
CA CYS A 89 -7.32 -9.32 3.57
C CYS A 89 -5.89 -9.18 3.00
N ARG A 90 -5.22 -10.31 2.68
CA ARG A 90 -3.87 -10.30 2.12
C ARG A 90 -3.92 -9.97 0.64
N LYS A 91 -3.20 -8.92 0.20
CA LYS A 91 -3.04 -8.59 -1.23
C LYS A 91 -2.51 -9.81 -1.99
N PRO A 92 -3.11 -10.16 -3.12
CA PRO A 92 -4.08 -9.45 -3.94
C PRO A 92 -5.55 -9.55 -3.50
N GLY A 93 -5.89 -10.01 -2.29
CA GLY A 93 -7.23 -9.91 -1.73
C GLY A 93 -7.58 -8.44 -1.42
N THR A 94 -8.85 -8.09 -1.54
CA THR A 94 -9.37 -6.72 -1.45
C THR A 94 -9.89 -6.37 -0.04
N GLY A 95 -9.98 -7.34 0.85
CA GLY A 95 -10.72 -7.21 2.10
C GLY A 95 -10.33 -6.03 3.00
N LEU A 96 -9.03 -5.67 3.09
CA LEU A 96 -8.62 -4.47 3.85
C LEU A 96 -9.06 -3.18 3.15
N ALA A 97 -8.89 -3.10 1.84
CA ALA A 97 -9.31 -1.93 1.08
C ALA A 97 -10.84 -1.74 1.17
N GLU A 98 -11.61 -2.81 1.07
CA GLU A 98 -13.08 -2.76 1.23
C GLU A 98 -13.50 -2.30 2.63
N VAL A 99 -12.80 -2.73 3.69
CA VAL A 99 -13.02 -2.25 5.06
C VAL A 99 -12.76 -0.75 5.15
N ILE A 100 -11.67 -0.27 4.57
CA ILE A 100 -11.32 1.16 4.53
C ILE A 100 -12.40 1.95 3.79
N LEU A 101 -12.77 1.54 2.57
CA LEU A 101 -13.77 2.22 1.75
C LEU A 101 -15.12 2.35 2.50
N ARG A 102 -15.56 1.28 3.15
CA ARG A 102 -16.80 1.33 3.97
C ARG A 102 -16.66 2.25 5.17
N ARG A 103 -15.53 2.18 5.92
CA ARG A 103 -15.28 3.01 7.10
C ARG A 103 -15.25 4.49 6.77
N LEU A 104 -14.61 4.85 5.67
CA LEU A 104 -14.52 6.22 5.19
C LEU A 104 -15.75 6.66 4.37
N ARG A 105 -16.73 5.75 4.16
CA ARG A 105 -17.96 6.00 3.39
C ARG A 105 -17.67 6.51 1.98
N VAL A 106 -16.65 5.95 1.33
CA VAL A 106 -16.27 6.33 -0.03
C VAL A 106 -17.34 5.83 -1.01
N PRO A 107 -18.00 6.70 -1.79
CA PRO A 107 -18.99 6.29 -2.79
C PRO A 107 -18.37 5.39 -3.86
N ASP A 108 -19.18 4.50 -4.46
CA ASP A 108 -18.71 3.64 -5.55
C ASP A 108 -18.33 4.42 -6.81
N SER A 109 -18.92 5.59 -7.01
CA SER A 109 -18.62 6.51 -8.12
C SER A 109 -17.28 7.26 -7.96
N CYS A 110 -16.67 7.26 -6.76
CA CYS A 110 -15.38 7.92 -6.58
C CYS A 110 -14.26 7.18 -7.32
N PRO A 111 -13.45 7.90 -8.10
CA PRO A 111 -12.26 7.31 -8.72
C PRO A 111 -11.32 6.77 -7.63
N ARG A 112 -10.73 5.61 -7.92
CA ARG A 112 -9.83 4.91 -6.99
C ARG A 112 -8.51 4.65 -7.68
N PHE A 113 -7.42 4.81 -6.95
CA PHE A 113 -6.07 4.59 -7.42
C PHE A 113 -5.33 3.68 -6.46
N VAL A 114 -4.62 2.69 -6.99
CA VAL A 114 -3.74 1.84 -6.20
C VAL A 114 -2.31 2.04 -6.71
N VAL A 115 -1.45 2.50 -5.81
CA VAL A 115 -0.02 2.67 -6.07
C VAL A 115 0.74 1.63 -5.26
N GLY A 116 1.63 0.91 -5.89
CA GLY A 116 2.47 -0.07 -5.19
C GLY A 116 3.70 -0.47 -5.97
N ASP A 117 4.58 -1.21 -5.33
CA ASP A 117 5.82 -1.72 -5.89
C ASP A 117 5.76 -3.24 -6.19
N LYS A 118 4.56 -3.85 -6.09
CA LYS A 118 4.36 -5.28 -6.31
C LYS A 118 3.15 -5.58 -7.18
N MET A 119 3.24 -6.66 -7.95
CA MET A 119 2.10 -7.12 -8.74
C MET A 119 0.89 -7.53 -7.89
N SER A 120 1.09 -7.82 -6.59
CA SER A 120 -0.03 -8.01 -5.66
C SER A 120 -0.83 -6.73 -5.41
N ASP A 121 -0.21 -5.56 -5.52
CA ASP A 121 -0.87 -4.25 -5.41
C ASP A 121 -1.68 -3.98 -6.67
N VAL A 122 -1.06 -4.17 -7.84
CA VAL A 122 -1.72 -4.06 -9.15
C VAL A 122 -2.94 -4.99 -9.22
N SER A 123 -2.76 -6.27 -8.88
CA SER A 123 -3.85 -7.25 -8.89
C SER A 123 -4.98 -6.90 -7.91
N MET A 124 -4.68 -6.32 -6.75
CA MET A 124 -5.69 -5.80 -5.82
C MET A 124 -6.45 -4.63 -6.45
N GLY A 125 -5.73 -3.69 -7.06
CA GLY A 125 -6.33 -2.54 -7.75
C GLY A 125 -7.30 -2.95 -8.85
N VAL A 126 -6.89 -3.86 -9.72
CA VAL A 126 -7.74 -4.42 -10.79
C VAL A 126 -9.04 -5.02 -10.20
N ARG A 127 -8.94 -5.79 -9.12
CA ARG A 127 -10.12 -6.39 -8.45
C ARG A 127 -11.05 -5.37 -7.80
N LEU A 128 -10.53 -4.21 -7.43
CA LEU A 128 -11.29 -3.09 -6.87
C LEU A 128 -11.90 -2.17 -7.94
N GLY A 129 -11.61 -2.40 -9.21
CA GLY A 129 -11.94 -1.47 -10.28
C GLY A 129 -11.21 -0.13 -10.17
N ALA A 130 -10.04 -0.12 -9.56
CA ALA A 130 -9.19 1.05 -9.37
C ALA A 130 -8.18 1.16 -10.51
N ALA A 131 -7.79 2.37 -10.86
CA ALA A 131 -6.63 2.60 -11.70
C ALA A 131 -5.33 2.21 -10.94
N THR A 132 -4.41 1.56 -11.63
CA THR A 132 -3.25 0.90 -11.02
C THR A 132 -1.94 1.51 -11.49
N VAL A 133 -1.11 1.90 -10.53
CA VAL A 133 0.23 2.47 -10.75
C VAL A 133 1.27 1.57 -10.12
N LEU A 134 2.13 0.99 -10.93
CA LEU A 134 3.33 0.30 -10.45
C LEU A 134 4.48 1.30 -10.41
N VAL A 135 5.13 1.46 -9.25
CA VAL A 135 6.28 2.37 -9.12
C VAL A 135 7.60 1.60 -9.11
N GLY A 136 8.61 2.14 -9.82
CA GLY A 136 9.93 1.53 -9.97
C GLY A 136 10.77 1.47 -8.69
N THR A 137 10.38 2.19 -7.64
CA THR A 137 11.02 2.10 -6.31
C THR A 137 10.72 0.75 -5.66
N GLY A 138 11.54 0.34 -4.69
CA GLY A 138 11.34 -0.93 -4.00
C GLY A 138 11.56 -2.13 -4.91
N TYR A 139 10.52 -2.94 -5.11
CA TYR A 139 10.55 -4.14 -5.95
C TYR A 139 10.05 -3.91 -7.38
N GLY A 140 9.51 -2.72 -7.70
CA GLY A 140 8.71 -2.48 -8.89
C GLY A 140 9.39 -2.80 -10.22
N ASN A 141 10.69 -2.51 -10.37
CA ASN A 141 11.41 -2.88 -11.60
C ASN A 141 11.44 -4.40 -11.84
N ALA A 142 11.68 -5.21 -10.80
CA ALA A 142 11.67 -6.67 -10.91
C ALA A 142 10.24 -7.23 -11.06
N GLU A 143 9.27 -6.62 -10.40
CA GLU A 143 7.85 -7.01 -10.44
C GLU A 143 7.21 -6.71 -11.81
N LYS A 144 7.63 -5.65 -12.49
CA LYS A 144 7.18 -5.34 -13.86
C LYS A 144 7.43 -6.50 -14.81
N ASP A 145 8.65 -7.01 -14.85
CA ASP A 145 9.02 -8.14 -15.72
C ASP A 145 8.24 -9.42 -15.38
N SER A 146 7.92 -9.60 -14.07
CA SER A 146 7.12 -10.73 -13.60
C SER A 146 5.66 -10.61 -14.01
N GLY A 147 5.09 -9.41 -13.95
CA GLY A 147 3.73 -9.10 -14.37
C GLY A 147 3.50 -9.35 -15.86
N GLU A 148 4.41 -8.86 -16.68
CA GLU A 148 4.36 -9.06 -18.13
C GLU A 148 4.31 -10.55 -18.49
N ARG A 149 5.13 -11.39 -17.83
CA ARG A 149 5.12 -12.85 -18.02
C ARG A 149 3.82 -13.52 -17.57
N ALA A 150 3.15 -12.96 -16.57
CA ALA A 150 1.89 -13.47 -16.04
C ALA A 150 0.65 -12.92 -16.77
N GLY A 151 0.83 -12.02 -17.75
CA GLY A 151 -0.27 -11.36 -18.46
C GLY A 151 -1.05 -10.37 -17.62
N ILE A 152 -0.45 -9.84 -16.54
CA ILE A 152 -1.03 -8.80 -15.67
C ILE A 152 -0.17 -7.55 -15.84
N ALA A 153 -0.80 -6.45 -16.26
CA ALA A 153 -0.12 -5.17 -16.41
C ALA A 153 -0.79 -4.10 -15.53
N PRO A 154 -0.02 -3.17 -14.97
CA PRO A 154 -0.57 -1.95 -14.40
C PRO A 154 -1.08 -1.03 -15.52
N ASP A 155 -1.99 -0.10 -15.20
CA ASP A 155 -2.40 0.93 -16.16
C ASP A 155 -1.22 1.83 -16.53
N VAL A 156 -0.31 2.07 -15.56
CA VAL A 156 0.93 2.80 -15.81
C VAL A 156 2.07 2.30 -14.91
N PHE A 157 3.30 2.30 -15.47
CA PHE A 157 4.54 2.12 -14.70
C PHE A 157 5.29 3.45 -14.64
N LEU A 158 5.62 3.91 -13.43
CA LEU A 158 6.26 5.20 -13.18
C LEU A 158 7.50 5.05 -12.28
N PRO A 159 8.47 5.98 -12.36
CA PRO A 159 9.71 5.88 -11.59
C PRO A 159 9.50 5.85 -10.07
N GLY A 160 8.56 6.64 -9.55
CA GLY A 160 8.33 6.77 -8.11
C GLY A 160 7.02 7.45 -7.75
N MET A 161 6.89 7.76 -6.45
CA MET A 161 5.68 8.35 -5.89
C MET A 161 5.37 9.76 -6.43
N ARG A 162 6.37 10.55 -6.79
CA ARG A 162 6.15 11.89 -7.33
C ARG A 162 5.38 11.81 -8.64
N GLU A 163 5.89 11.06 -9.59
CA GLU A 163 5.29 10.88 -10.92
C GLU A 163 3.93 10.20 -10.79
N ALA A 164 3.78 9.27 -9.82
CA ALA A 164 2.50 8.65 -9.53
C ALA A 164 1.46 9.67 -9.06
N ALA A 165 1.81 10.58 -8.15
CA ALA A 165 0.89 11.62 -7.68
C ALA A 165 0.51 12.60 -8.78
N GLU A 166 1.45 13.04 -9.60
CA GLU A 166 1.20 13.91 -10.76
C GLU A 166 0.23 13.23 -11.76
N TRP A 167 0.46 11.96 -12.04
CA TRP A 167 -0.42 11.18 -12.91
C TRP A 167 -1.83 11.02 -12.32
N ILE A 168 -1.95 10.72 -11.02
CA ILE A 168 -3.23 10.60 -10.32
C ILE A 168 -4.02 11.90 -10.39
N VAL A 169 -3.41 13.04 -10.10
CA VAL A 169 -4.07 14.35 -10.19
C VAL A 169 -4.59 14.62 -11.60
N ALA A 170 -3.80 14.30 -12.63
CA ALA A 170 -4.21 14.47 -14.01
C ALA A 170 -5.39 13.58 -14.46
N HIS A 171 -5.62 12.45 -13.77
CA HIS A 171 -6.65 11.46 -14.15
C HIS A 171 -7.79 11.34 -13.13
N GLY A 172 -7.69 11.99 -11.97
CA GLY A 172 -8.66 11.89 -10.89
C GLY A 172 -9.69 13.02 -10.82
N THR A 173 -9.54 14.06 -11.61
CA THR A 173 -10.40 15.27 -11.63
C THR A 173 -11.50 15.25 -12.71
N SER A 174 -11.90 14.06 -13.15
CA SER A 174 -12.95 13.91 -14.18
C SER A 174 -14.28 13.55 -13.58
#